data_b285ab7408b89756fdf78c2d6c40b64a
#
_entry.id   b285ab7408b89756fdf78c2d6c40b64a
#
_cell.length_a   1.000
_cell.length_b   1.000
_cell.length_c   1.000
_cell.angle_alpha   90.00
_cell.angle_beta   90.00
_cell.angle_gamma   90.00
#
_symmetry.space_group_name_H-M   'P 1'
#
loop_
_entity.id
_entity.type
_entity.pdbx_description
1 polymer ?
#
loop_
_entity_poly.entity_id
_entity_poly.type
_entity_poly.pdbx_seq_one_letter_code
_entity_poly.pdbx_strand_id
1 'polypeptide(L)'
;MEQTITLQDEMLHIRFRFHYSGTASHPAHHQELPAFFVDSRLATLVFYDGDAPWTGAAVKKTQPAFPNEYKKITEHWAAYVGEDHHGIGCYVPVADELTCYRFGKDVNSPGSCSYFAPIRTLAVVPGFQWEYDVWITLGSTTEIRERFLQISRENRGVGR
;
A
#
# COMPACT_ATOMS: atom_id res chain seq x y z
N MET A 1 18.13 8.28 -1.35
CA MET A 1 17.00 7.45 -1.87
C MET A 1 16.74 7.86 -3.30
N GLU A 2 16.59 6.91 -4.20
CA GLU A 2 16.26 7.11 -5.61
C GLU A 2 14.87 6.55 -5.88
N GLN A 3 14.13 7.20 -6.78
CA GLN A 3 12.83 6.75 -7.27
C GLN A 3 12.84 6.74 -8.78
N THR A 4 12.41 5.63 -9.38
CA THR A 4 12.13 5.54 -10.81
C THR A 4 10.63 5.36 -10.98
N ILE A 5 9.99 6.28 -11.69
CA ILE A 5 8.53 6.30 -11.89
C ILE A 5 8.24 6.01 -13.36
N THR A 6 7.40 5.03 -13.63
CA THR A 6 6.98 4.63 -14.96
C THR A 6 5.45 4.51 -15.00
N LEU A 7 4.81 5.10 -15.98
CA LEU A 7 3.39 4.90 -16.27
C LEU A 7 3.26 3.89 -17.41
N GLN A 8 2.55 2.80 -17.16
CA GLN A 8 2.25 1.75 -18.13
C GLN A 8 0.74 1.51 -18.12
N ASP A 9 0.09 1.83 -19.22
CA ASP A 9 -1.37 1.77 -19.35
C ASP A 9 -2.05 2.56 -18.20
N GLU A 10 -2.81 1.87 -17.36
CA GLU A 10 -3.54 2.45 -16.23
C GLU A 10 -2.81 2.21 -14.89
N MET A 11 -1.53 1.87 -14.93
CA MET A 11 -0.74 1.51 -13.76
C MET A 11 0.50 2.38 -13.62
N LEU A 12 0.66 3.00 -12.46
CA LEU A 12 1.88 3.68 -12.07
C LEU A 12 2.77 2.68 -11.33
N HIS A 13 3.99 2.47 -11.84
CA HIS A 13 5.02 1.67 -11.19
C HIS A 13 6.10 2.59 -10.64
N ILE A 14 6.43 2.42 -9.37
CA ILE A 14 7.50 3.15 -8.69
C ILE A 14 8.50 2.14 -8.13
N ARG A 15 9.74 2.20 -8.58
CA ARG A 15 10.85 1.48 -7.96
C ARG A 15 11.60 2.41 -7.03
N PHE A 16 11.71 2.00 -5.77
CA PHE A 16 12.49 2.68 -4.73
C PHE A 16 13.83 1.95 -4.55
N ARG A 17 14.91 2.73 -4.49
CA ARG A 17 16.24 2.29 -4.08
C ARG A 17 16.70 3.10 -2.90
N PHE A 18 16.94 2.44 -1.80
CA PHE A 18 17.42 3.05 -0.57
C PHE A 18 18.83 2.58 -0.28
N HIS A 19 19.72 3.55 -0.03
CA HIS A 19 21.07 3.31 0.46
C HIS A 19 21.31 4.20 1.67
N TYR A 20 21.63 3.59 2.80
CA TYR A 20 21.96 4.29 4.02
C TYR A 20 23.47 4.55 4.09
N SER A 21 23.88 5.83 4.06
CA SER A 21 25.27 6.30 4.13
C SER A 21 25.68 6.80 5.52
N GLY A 22 24.78 6.74 6.51
CA GLY A 22 25.09 7.11 7.89
C GLY A 22 25.95 6.07 8.61
N THR A 23 26.50 6.46 9.76
CA THR A 23 27.37 5.62 10.59
C THR A 23 26.67 5.03 11.82
N ALA A 24 25.46 5.52 12.16
CA ALA A 24 24.68 5.03 13.28
C ALA A 24 23.83 3.83 12.90
N SER A 25 23.65 2.89 13.84
CA SER A 25 22.66 1.81 13.69
C SER A 25 21.33 2.23 14.29
N HIS A 26 20.24 1.96 13.58
CA HIS A 26 18.87 2.18 14.03
C HIS A 26 18.20 0.83 14.25
N PRO A 27 17.56 0.62 15.42
CA PRO A 27 16.85 -0.62 15.71
C PRO A 27 15.68 -0.82 14.74
N ALA A 28 15.14 -2.03 14.71
CA ALA A 28 13.99 -2.35 13.87
C ALA A 28 12.75 -1.53 14.27
N HIS A 29 12.22 -0.79 13.32
CA HIS A 29 10.98 -0.01 13.41
C HIS A 29 10.12 -0.23 12.18
N HIS A 30 8.83 0.06 12.29
CA HIS A 30 7.93 0.12 11.13
C HIS A 30 8.42 1.20 10.15
N GLN A 31 8.53 0.81 8.89
CA GLN A 31 8.82 1.70 7.77
C GLN A 31 7.62 1.71 6.84
N GLU A 32 7.13 2.88 6.47
CA GLU A 32 6.02 3.07 5.55
C GLU A 32 6.51 3.00 4.10
N LEU A 33 5.78 2.26 3.24
CA LEU A 33 6.24 1.84 1.92
C LEU A 33 5.23 2.06 0.77
N PRO A 34 4.88 3.28 0.41
CA PRO A 34 4.97 4.59 1.04
C PRO A 34 3.77 4.93 1.95
N ALA A 35 3.81 6.10 2.57
CA ALA A 35 2.62 6.73 3.15
C ALA A 35 1.67 7.20 2.04
N PHE A 36 0.40 6.77 2.10
CA PHE A 36 -0.61 7.05 1.11
C PHE A 36 -1.72 7.91 1.73
N PHE A 37 -1.74 9.19 1.37
CA PHE A 37 -2.79 10.12 1.76
C PHE A 37 -3.72 10.36 0.58
N VAL A 38 -5.00 10.08 0.75
CA VAL A 38 -6.01 10.26 -0.27
C VAL A 38 -7.14 11.16 0.23
N ASP A 39 -7.96 11.64 -0.68
CA ASP A 39 -9.13 12.44 -0.36
C ASP A 39 -10.04 11.70 0.64
N SER A 40 -10.51 12.40 1.66
CA SER A 40 -11.36 11.85 2.71
C SER A 40 -12.73 11.35 2.22
N ARG A 41 -13.17 11.72 1.01
CA ARG A 41 -14.35 11.15 0.34
C ARG A 41 -14.16 9.69 -0.05
N LEU A 42 -12.94 9.26 -0.26
CA LEU A 42 -12.60 7.85 -0.38
C LEU A 42 -12.54 7.23 1.02
N ALA A 43 -13.70 6.88 1.57
CA ALA A 43 -13.86 6.60 2.99
C ALA A 43 -13.71 5.14 3.37
N THR A 44 -13.82 4.22 2.41
CA THR A 44 -13.81 2.78 2.66
C THR A 44 -12.46 2.18 2.28
N LEU A 45 -11.73 1.67 3.27
CA LEU A 45 -10.53 0.88 3.07
C LEU A 45 -10.93 -0.55 2.68
N VAL A 46 -10.35 -1.04 1.57
CA VAL A 46 -10.56 -2.39 1.03
C VAL A 46 -9.24 -3.12 0.98
N PHE A 47 -9.20 -4.37 1.45
CA PHE A 47 -8.02 -5.23 1.46
C PHE A 47 -8.42 -6.70 1.60
N TYR A 48 -7.46 -7.62 1.45
CA TYR A 48 -7.65 -9.04 1.71
C TYR A 48 -6.68 -9.52 2.80
N ASP A 49 -7.20 -10.21 3.83
CA ASP A 49 -6.43 -10.72 4.98
C ASP A 49 -6.63 -12.22 5.24
N GLY A 50 -7.30 -12.91 4.30
CA GLY A 50 -7.59 -14.33 4.44
C GLY A 50 -6.39 -15.24 4.11
N ASP A 51 -6.59 -16.55 4.31
CA ASP A 51 -5.54 -17.56 4.14
C ASP A 51 -5.44 -18.12 2.71
N ALA A 52 -6.32 -17.67 1.81
CA ALA A 52 -6.36 -18.10 0.41
C ALA A 52 -6.19 -16.90 -0.54
N PRO A 53 -5.00 -16.26 -0.58
CA PRO A 53 -4.77 -15.07 -1.41
C PRO A 53 -4.93 -15.40 -2.90
N TRP A 54 -5.50 -14.44 -3.65
CA TRP A 54 -5.67 -14.49 -5.09
C TRP A 54 -6.61 -15.58 -5.62
N THR A 55 -7.51 -16.10 -4.78
CA THR A 55 -8.54 -17.11 -5.15
C THR A 55 -9.89 -16.52 -5.54
N GLY A 56 -10.03 -15.18 -5.48
CA GLY A 56 -11.32 -14.51 -5.68
C GLY A 56 -12.20 -14.46 -4.42
N ALA A 57 -11.71 -14.94 -3.27
CA ALA A 57 -12.42 -14.83 -2.00
C ALA A 57 -12.74 -13.36 -1.65
N ALA A 58 -13.80 -13.15 -0.87
CA ALA A 58 -14.31 -11.83 -0.56
C ALA A 58 -13.28 -10.95 0.17
N VAL A 59 -13.12 -9.72 -0.27
CA VAL A 59 -12.29 -8.71 0.38
C VAL A 59 -12.97 -8.16 1.63
N LYS A 60 -12.18 -7.69 2.58
CA LYS A 60 -12.68 -6.89 3.71
C LYS A 60 -12.87 -5.44 3.32
N LYS A 61 -13.87 -4.82 3.94
CA LYS A 61 -14.18 -3.40 3.81
C LYS A 61 -14.33 -2.82 5.21
N THR A 62 -13.66 -1.70 5.49
CA THR A 62 -13.72 -1.03 6.79
C THR A 62 -13.59 0.48 6.61
N GLN A 63 -14.02 1.23 7.60
CA GLN A 63 -13.76 2.66 7.72
C GLN A 63 -12.89 2.88 8.97
N PRO A 64 -11.55 2.91 8.81
CA PRO A 64 -10.67 3.06 9.95
C PRO A 64 -10.93 4.35 10.73
N ALA A 65 -10.76 4.28 12.05
CA ALA A 65 -10.84 5.45 12.93
C ALA A 65 -9.44 6.04 13.17
N PHE A 66 -9.39 7.19 13.82
CA PHE A 66 -8.17 7.75 14.39
C PHE A 66 -8.08 7.37 15.89
N PRO A 67 -6.93 6.99 16.44
CA PRO A 67 -5.59 6.89 15.84
C PRO A 67 -5.37 5.63 14.97
N ASN A 68 -4.11 5.41 14.57
CA ASN A 68 -3.72 4.32 13.68
C ASN A 68 -4.26 2.95 14.10
N GLU A 69 -4.85 2.27 13.13
CA GLU A 69 -5.14 0.83 13.17
C GLU A 69 -4.13 0.07 12.31
N TYR A 70 -3.97 -1.23 12.58
CA TYR A 70 -3.10 -2.12 11.84
C TYR A 70 -3.92 -3.25 11.21
N LYS A 71 -3.60 -3.62 9.96
CA LYS A 71 -4.32 -4.67 9.22
C LYS A 71 -3.31 -5.56 8.50
N LYS A 72 -3.52 -6.88 8.59
CA LYS A 72 -2.84 -7.85 7.76
C LYS A 72 -3.35 -7.76 6.32
N ILE A 73 -2.45 -7.86 5.32
CA ILE A 73 -2.77 -7.80 3.89
C ILE A 73 -2.10 -8.96 3.16
N THR A 74 -2.77 -10.09 3.06
CA THR A 74 -2.17 -11.32 2.50
C THR A 74 -2.09 -11.34 0.97
N GLU A 75 -2.77 -10.41 0.30
CA GLU A 75 -2.59 -10.10 -1.13
C GLU A 75 -1.67 -8.90 -1.36
N HIS A 76 -1.03 -8.34 -0.30
CA HIS A 76 -0.06 -7.25 -0.36
C HIS A 76 -0.57 -5.93 -0.95
N TRP A 77 -1.89 -5.72 -0.97
CA TRP A 77 -2.51 -4.50 -1.48
C TRP A 77 -3.63 -4.00 -0.57
N ALA A 78 -3.90 -2.72 -0.70
CA ALA A 78 -5.10 -2.09 -0.19
C ALA A 78 -5.55 -0.97 -1.13
N ALA A 79 -6.81 -0.57 -1.01
CA ALA A 79 -7.38 0.56 -1.73
C ALA A 79 -8.30 1.37 -0.83
N TYR A 80 -8.36 2.67 -1.01
CA TYR A 80 -9.48 3.48 -0.53
C TYR A 80 -10.44 3.76 -1.68
N VAL A 81 -11.72 3.52 -1.44
CA VAL A 81 -12.79 3.73 -2.41
C VAL A 81 -13.91 4.60 -1.83
N GLY A 82 -14.60 5.30 -2.73
CA GLY A 82 -15.78 6.09 -2.45
C GLY A 82 -17.07 5.26 -2.36
N GLU A 83 -18.20 5.94 -2.28
CA GLU A 83 -19.54 5.31 -2.25
C GLU A 83 -19.87 4.57 -3.55
N ASP A 84 -19.34 5.02 -4.68
CA ASP A 84 -19.45 4.38 -6.00
C ASP A 84 -18.52 3.17 -6.18
N HIS A 85 -17.78 2.79 -5.12
CA HIS A 85 -16.79 1.71 -5.11
C HIS A 85 -15.59 1.92 -6.05
N HIS A 86 -15.38 3.15 -6.54
CA HIS A 86 -14.19 3.54 -7.29
C HIS A 86 -13.20 4.27 -6.37
N GLY A 87 -11.92 4.12 -6.68
CA GLY A 87 -10.89 4.76 -5.87
C GLY A 87 -9.48 4.48 -6.36
N ILE A 88 -8.55 4.46 -5.42
CA ILE A 88 -7.12 4.29 -5.66
C ILE A 88 -6.56 3.15 -4.83
N GLY A 89 -5.84 2.24 -5.47
CA GLY A 89 -5.17 1.11 -4.84
C GLY A 89 -3.66 1.20 -4.92
N CYS A 90 -3.01 0.59 -3.94
CA CYS A 90 -1.56 0.44 -3.85
C CYS A 90 -1.21 -1.02 -3.53
N TYR A 91 -0.28 -1.59 -4.31
CA TYR A 91 0.26 -2.94 -4.15
C TYR A 91 1.76 -2.87 -3.88
N VAL A 92 2.20 -3.51 -2.79
CA VAL A 92 3.60 -3.54 -2.35
C VAL A 92 3.96 -4.98 -1.97
N PRO A 93 4.58 -5.77 -2.85
CA PRO A 93 4.80 -7.21 -2.66
C PRO A 93 5.57 -7.60 -1.40
N VAL A 94 6.37 -6.69 -0.87
CA VAL A 94 7.20 -6.92 0.32
C VAL A 94 6.48 -6.62 1.64
N ALA A 95 5.26 -6.05 1.59
CA ALA A 95 4.48 -5.71 2.78
C ALA A 95 3.32 -6.69 2.98
N ASP A 96 3.20 -7.27 4.16
CA ASP A 96 2.11 -8.17 4.58
C ASP A 96 1.21 -7.55 5.66
N GLU A 97 1.51 -6.31 6.04
CA GLU A 97 0.77 -5.50 7.00
C GLU A 97 0.69 -4.05 6.51
N LEU A 98 -0.35 -3.34 6.94
CA LEU A 98 -0.47 -1.90 6.77
C LEU A 98 -0.90 -1.23 8.07
N THR A 99 -0.57 0.06 8.19
CA THR A 99 -1.20 0.98 9.14
C THR A 99 -2.19 1.88 8.41
N CYS A 100 -3.28 2.27 9.07
CA CYS A 100 -4.31 3.09 8.47
C CYS A 100 -5.09 3.91 9.50
N TYR A 101 -5.65 5.03 9.05
CA TYR A 101 -6.62 5.83 9.78
C TYR A 101 -7.40 6.74 8.83
N ARG A 102 -8.45 7.36 9.36
CA ARG A 102 -9.10 8.53 8.75
C ARG A 102 -9.04 9.69 9.72
N PHE A 103 -8.72 10.87 9.21
CA PHE A 103 -8.61 12.10 9.97
C PHE A 103 -9.56 13.18 9.44
N GLY A 104 -10.06 14.03 10.33
CA GLY A 104 -11.02 15.09 10.02
C GLY A 104 -12.44 14.74 10.44
N LYS A 105 -13.22 15.77 10.83
CA LYS A 105 -14.61 15.61 11.28
C LYS A 105 -15.58 15.42 10.11
N ASP A 106 -15.27 16.04 9.00
CA ASP A 106 -16.01 15.94 7.73
C ASP A 106 -15.06 16.14 6.55
N VAL A 107 -15.55 15.83 5.35
CA VAL A 107 -14.73 15.86 4.12
C VAL A 107 -14.20 17.25 3.75
N ASN A 108 -14.80 18.31 4.27
CA ASN A 108 -14.41 19.70 4.00
C ASN A 108 -13.50 20.28 5.09
N SER A 109 -13.26 19.54 6.18
CA SER A 109 -12.39 20.03 7.26
C SER A 109 -10.94 20.11 6.77
N PRO A 110 -10.22 21.19 7.10
CA PRO A 110 -8.79 21.29 6.77
C PRO A 110 -8.00 20.08 7.28
N GLY A 111 -7.21 19.48 6.41
CA GLY A 111 -6.41 18.29 6.72
C GLY A 111 -7.18 16.97 6.76
N SER A 112 -8.50 16.96 6.43
CA SER A 112 -9.26 15.72 6.29
C SER A 112 -8.61 14.81 5.25
N CYS A 113 -8.36 13.56 5.62
CA CYS A 113 -7.78 12.57 4.73
C CYS A 113 -8.19 11.15 5.12
N SER A 114 -8.09 10.26 4.16
CA SER A 114 -7.99 8.83 4.38
C SER A 114 -6.53 8.42 4.16
N TYR A 115 -5.97 7.67 5.09
CA TYR A 115 -4.57 7.31 5.09
C TYR A 115 -4.38 5.82 5.27
N PHE A 116 -3.48 5.24 4.49
CA PHE A 116 -2.85 3.97 4.78
C PHE A 116 -1.40 3.95 4.33
N ALA A 117 -0.60 3.10 4.95
CA ALA A 117 0.75 2.79 4.51
C ALA A 117 1.00 1.30 4.64
N PRO A 118 1.33 0.58 3.55
CA PRO A 118 1.98 -0.71 3.67
C PRO A 118 3.24 -0.55 4.51
N ILE A 119 3.48 -1.44 5.48
CA ILE A 119 4.60 -1.34 6.40
C ILE A 119 5.47 -2.59 6.41
N ARG A 120 6.74 -2.37 6.76
CA ARG A 120 7.68 -3.42 7.09
C ARG A 120 8.58 -3.01 8.24
N THR A 121 8.83 -3.94 9.15
CA THR A 121 9.75 -3.73 10.27
C THR A 121 11.18 -4.03 9.82
N LEU A 122 12.04 -3.01 9.82
CA LEU A 122 13.42 -3.08 9.36
C LEU A 122 14.37 -2.40 10.34
N ALA A 123 15.53 -3.01 10.55
CA ALA A 123 16.68 -2.35 11.16
C ALA A 123 17.53 -1.71 10.06
N VAL A 124 17.99 -0.48 10.28
CA VAL A 124 18.84 0.24 9.33
C VAL A 124 20.23 0.40 9.95
N VAL A 125 21.21 -0.25 9.36
CA VAL A 125 22.60 -0.26 9.81
C VAL A 125 23.51 0.37 8.76
N PRO A 126 24.73 0.79 9.09
CA PRO A 126 25.69 1.31 8.11
C PRO A 126 25.85 0.41 6.89
N GLY A 127 25.71 1.00 5.69
CA GLY A 127 25.75 0.28 4.42
C GLY A 127 24.48 -0.47 4.03
N PHE A 128 23.38 -0.34 4.80
CA PHE A 128 22.08 -0.95 4.45
C PHE A 128 21.63 -0.49 3.07
N GLN A 129 21.25 -1.44 2.23
CA GLN A 129 20.69 -1.22 0.90
C GLN A 129 19.40 -2.00 0.77
N TRP A 130 18.40 -1.40 0.14
CA TRP A 130 17.12 -2.04 -0.09
C TRP A 130 16.44 -1.49 -1.33
N GLU A 131 15.84 -2.39 -2.09
CA GLU A 131 15.00 -2.05 -3.24
C GLU A 131 13.61 -2.66 -3.05
N TYR A 132 12.58 -1.92 -3.45
CA TYR A 132 11.22 -2.44 -3.50
C TYR A 132 10.40 -1.71 -4.56
N ASP A 133 9.36 -2.38 -5.01
CA ASP A 133 8.46 -1.89 -6.04
C ASP A 133 7.09 -1.59 -5.44
N VAL A 134 6.46 -0.55 -5.97
CA VAL A 134 5.11 -0.09 -5.63
C VAL A 134 4.33 0.07 -6.91
N TRP A 135 3.13 -0.50 -6.97
CA TRP A 135 2.19 -0.29 -8.08
C TRP A 135 0.94 0.41 -7.57
N ILE A 136 0.48 1.38 -8.34
CA ILE A 136 -0.68 2.21 -8.02
C ILE A 136 -1.61 2.22 -9.22
N THR A 137 -2.92 2.06 -8.99
CA THR A 137 -3.94 2.13 -10.03
C THR A 137 -5.23 2.73 -9.51
N LEU A 138 -6.02 3.29 -10.42
CA LEU A 138 -7.36 3.80 -10.18
C LEU A 138 -8.39 2.82 -10.76
N GLY A 139 -9.58 2.75 -10.17
CA GLY A 139 -10.68 1.93 -10.70
C GLY A 139 -11.65 1.49 -9.63
N SER A 140 -12.55 0.59 -10.00
CA SER A 140 -13.39 -0.14 -9.04
C SER A 140 -12.54 -1.13 -8.23
N THR A 141 -13.06 -1.56 -7.09
CA THR A 141 -12.39 -2.58 -6.25
C THR A 141 -11.99 -3.83 -7.06
N THR A 142 -12.84 -4.26 -8.00
CA THR A 142 -12.60 -5.45 -8.83
C THR A 142 -11.45 -5.21 -9.80
N GLU A 143 -11.48 -4.10 -10.55
CA GLU A 143 -10.43 -3.74 -11.51
C GLU A 143 -9.07 -3.58 -10.83
N ILE A 144 -9.05 -2.89 -9.68
CA ILE A 144 -7.83 -2.73 -8.87
C ILE A 144 -7.23 -4.08 -8.49
N ARG A 145 -8.06 -4.99 -7.95
CA ARG A 145 -7.60 -6.33 -7.54
C ARG A 145 -7.13 -7.18 -8.72
N GLU A 146 -7.82 -7.13 -9.85
CA GLU A 146 -7.46 -7.87 -11.06
C GLU A 146 -6.12 -7.41 -11.64
N ARG A 147 -5.88 -6.10 -11.72
CA ARG A 147 -4.60 -5.54 -12.16
C ARG A 147 -3.45 -5.96 -11.24
N PHE A 148 -3.65 -5.92 -9.93
CA PHE A 148 -2.62 -6.35 -8.98
C PHE A 148 -2.41 -7.88 -9.00
N LEU A 149 -3.45 -8.67 -9.27
CA LEU A 149 -3.29 -10.11 -9.51
C LEU A 149 -2.40 -10.38 -10.73
N GLN A 150 -2.57 -9.63 -11.82
CA GLN A 150 -1.73 -9.75 -13.00
C GLN A 150 -0.27 -9.48 -12.65
N ILE A 151 0.04 -8.35 -12.00
CA ILE A 151 1.40 -8.02 -11.55
C ILE A 151 1.98 -9.09 -10.61
N SER A 152 1.16 -9.61 -9.67
CA SER A 152 1.58 -10.67 -8.76
C SER A 152 2.01 -11.96 -9.50
N ARG A 153 1.35 -12.29 -10.60
CA ARG A 153 1.70 -13.45 -11.46
C ARG A 153 3.00 -13.21 -12.23
N GLU A 154 3.17 -12.03 -12.81
CA GLU A 154 4.37 -11.65 -13.56
C GLU A 154 5.61 -11.70 -12.65
N ASN A 155 5.52 -11.14 -11.45
CA ASN A 155 6.61 -11.15 -10.48
C ASN A 155 7.00 -12.56 -9.99
N ARG A 156 6.05 -13.50 -9.93
CA ARG A 156 6.34 -14.92 -9.59
C ARG A 156 7.00 -15.66 -10.75
N GLY A 157 6.80 -15.23 -12.00
CA GLY A 157 7.40 -15.85 -13.20
C GLY A 157 8.86 -15.48 -13.44
N VAL A 158 9.32 -14.35 -12.93
CA VAL A 158 10.71 -13.86 -13.12
C VAL A 158 11.70 -14.45 -12.10
N GLY A 159 11.21 -15.10 -11.06
CA GLY A 159 12.01 -15.69 -9.96
C GLY A 159 12.35 -17.19 -10.12
N ARG A 160 12.39 -17.71 -11.38
CA ARG A 160 12.84 -19.09 -11.66
C ARG A 160 14.11 -19.12 -12.49
#